data_b9b346a411e50b1ea49141b8f0d83bfa
#
_entry.id   b9b346a411e50b1ea49141b8f0d83bfa
#
_cell.length_a   1.000
_cell.length_b   1.000
_cell.length_c   1.000
_cell.angle_alpha   90.00
_cell.angle_beta   90.00
_cell.angle_gamma   90.00
#
_symmetry.space_group_name_H-M   'P 1'
#
loop_
_entity.id
_entity.type
_entity.pdbx_description
1 polymer ?
#
loop_
_entity_poly.entity_id
_entity_poly.type
_entity_poly.pdbx_seq_one_letter_code
_entity_poly.pdbx_strand_id
1 'polypeptide(L)'
;MIPPTYLAELNPHPRDLDITFEEGPHIYTIAGERGTYTSCTTFVHSHFSDFDADKIIDKMMSSRNWNDPKYKYYGMTREQIKTLWDTKRDSSSSQGTKMHYDVECYFNQMNVQNDSIEFKYFMKFVADYPELKPYRTEWMVYYEEYKLCGSIDMVFENPDGTIQIYDWKRCQEITYENGFNQYAKTDCVSHLPDTNFWHYSIQLNTYKKILEDKYGKKVTGLYLVCLHPDNWNKSYQRIEVPFLNDEMENLLECRKLKITI
;
A
#
# COMPACT_ATOMS: atom_id res chain seq x y z
N MET A 1 -12.93 -11.71 9.69
CA MET A 1 -11.99 -11.99 10.82
C MET A 1 -12.27 -10.95 11.90
N ILE A 2 -12.04 -11.26 13.19
CA ILE A 2 -12.21 -10.25 14.25
C ILE A 2 -10.91 -9.43 14.28
N PRO A 3 -10.95 -8.10 14.08
CA PRO A 3 -9.76 -7.28 14.11
C PRO A 3 -9.15 -7.26 15.53
N PRO A 4 -7.83 -7.39 15.66
CA PRO A 4 -7.14 -7.25 16.93
C PRO A 4 -7.24 -5.82 17.46
N THR A 5 -7.39 -5.64 18.79
CA THR A 5 -7.62 -4.31 19.39
C THR A 5 -6.55 -3.87 20.40
N TYR A 6 -5.63 -4.75 20.78
CA TYR A 6 -4.67 -4.47 21.86
C TYR A 6 -3.89 -3.16 21.69
N LEU A 7 -3.28 -2.92 20.51
CA LEU A 7 -2.52 -1.69 20.27
C LEU A 7 -3.43 -0.46 20.15
N ALA A 8 -4.64 -0.61 19.64
CA ALA A 8 -5.62 0.47 19.57
C ALA A 8 -6.14 0.87 20.95
N GLU A 9 -6.34 -0.09 21.83
CA GLU A 9 -6.73 0.16 23.24
C GLU A 9 -5.59 0.77 24.04
N LEU A 10 -4.34 0.37 23.77
CA LEU A 10 -3.15 0.93 24.43
C LEU A 10 -2.86 2.37 23.99
N ASN A 11 -3.09 2.69 22.74
CA ASN A 11 -2.79 3.97 22.11
C ASN A 11 -4.03 4.57 21.42
N PRO A 12 -5.12 4.87 22.17
CA PRO A 12 -6.34 5.40 21.57
C PRO A 12 -6.13 6.83 21.07
N HIS A 13 -6.86 7.18 20.00
CA HIS A 13 -6.90 8.54 19.50
C HIS A 13 -8.36 9.02 19.40
N PRO A 14 -8.70 10.28 19.77
CA PRO A 14 -10.09 10.74 19.73
C PRO A 14 -10.76 10.58 18.37
N ARG A 15 -10.01 10.74 17.28
CA ARG A 15 -10.51 10.60 15.91
C ARG A 15 -10.85 9.15 15.51
N ASP A 16 -10.42 8.16 16.28
CA ASP A 16 -10.78 6.75 16.03
C ASP A 16 -12.30 6.52 16.16
N LEU A 17 -12.98 7.35 16.95
CA LEU A 17 -14.43 7.26 17.17
C LEU A 17 -15.26 7.72 15.97
N ASP A 18 -14.68 8.51 15.10
CA ASP A 18 -15.37 9.11 13.96
C ASP A 18 -15.26 8.31 12.67
N ILE A 19 -14.42 7.28 12.64
CA ILE A 19 -14.16 6.48 11.42
C ILE A 19 -14.47 5.01 11.63
N THR A 20 -15.20 4.43 10.67
CA THR A 20 -15.44 2.99 10.58
C THR A 20 -15.24 2.50 9.15
N PHE A 21 -14.99 1.21 8.99
CA PHE A 21 -14.79 0.57 7.69
C PHE A 21 -15.62 -0.69 7.55
N GLU A 22 -16.32 -0.80 6.44
CA GLU A 22 -17.07 -1.99 6.04
C GLU A 22 -16.25 -2.78 5.02
N GLU A 23 -15.68 -3.92 5.43
CA GLU A 23 -14.75 -4.71 4.61
C GLU A 23 -15.40 -5.22 3.31
N GLY A 24 -16.61 -5.77 3.37
CA GLY A 24 -17.29 -6.35 2.20
C GLY A 24 -17.46 -5.37 1.04
N PRO A 25 -18.12 -4.22 1.22
CA PRO A 25 -18.29 -3.20 0.20
C PRO A 25 -17.07 -2.27 0.07
N HIS A 26 -16.06 -2.40 0.93
CA HIS A 26 -14.87 -1.55 0.99
C HIS A 26 -15.19 -0.07 1.16
N ILE A 27 -16.06 0.25 2.13
CA ILE A 27 -16.60 1.59 2.34
C ILE A 27 -16.20 2.13 3.72
N TYR A 28 -15.65 3.34 3.74
CA TYR A 28 -15.44 4.11 4.96
C TYR A 28 -16.65 4.96 5.27
N THR A 29 -16.97 5.06 6.57
CA THR A 29 -17.92 6.03 7.13
C THR A 29 -17.17 6.92 8.11
N ILE A 30 -17.17 8.24 7.87
CA ILE A 30 -16.45 9.23 8.68
C ILE A 30 -17.44 10.27 9.16
N ALA A 31 -17.57 10.45 10.49
CA ALA A 31 -18.51 11.38 11.13
C ALA A 31 -19.95 11.24 10.61
N GLY A 32 -20.37 10.00 10.31
CA GLY A 32 -21.69 9.69 9.75
C GLY A 32 -21.81 9.81 8.23
N GLU A 33 -20.82 10.33 7.53
CA GLU A 33 -20.77 10.41 6.07
C GLU A 33 -20.25 9.10 5.47
N ARG A 34 -21.16 8.29 4.92
CA ARG A 34 -20.82 7.00 4.32
C ARG A 34 -20.41 7.14 2.87
N GLY A 35 -19.20 6.65 2.53
CA GLY A 35 -18.73 6.57 1.12
C GLY A 35 -18.40 7.89 0.45
N THR A 36 -18.29 8.99 1.21
CA THR A 36 -17.98 10.33 0.66
C THR A 36 -16.47 10.59 0.59
N TYR A 37 -15.67 9.79 1.30
CA TYR A 37 -14.22 9.91 1.30
C TYR A 37 -13.59 8.95 0.28
N THR A 38 -12.52 9.41 -0.32
CA THR A 38 -11.70 8.61 -1.24
C THR A 38 -10.57 7.93 -0.46
N SER A 39 -10.38 6.64 -0.66
CA SER A 39 -9.24 5.95 -0.02
C SER A 39 -7.91 6.47 -0.55
N CYS A 40 -6.86 6.43 0.28
CA CYS A 40 -5.50 6.79 -0.13
C CYS A 40 -5.05 5.98 -1.36
N THR A 41 -5.38 4.70 -1.42
CA THR A 41 -5.06 3.85 -2.59
C THR A 41 -5.75 4.35 -3.87
N THR A 42 -7.04 4.67 -3.80
CA THR A 42 -7.79 5.24 -4.94
C THR A 42 -7.24 6.61 -5.34
N PHE A 43 -6.88 7.44 -4.37
CA PHE A 43 -6.24 8.73 -4.61
C PHE A 43 -4.93 8.57 -5.37
N VAL A 44 -4.04 7.70 -4.92
CA VAL A 44 -2.78 7.39 -5.60
C VAL A 44 -3.02 6.93 -7.04
N HIS A 45 -3.88 5.92 -7.24
CA HIS A 45 -4.15 5.39 -8.58
C HIS A 45 -4.73 6.45 -9.53
N SER A 46 -5.47 7.44 -9.01
CA SER A 46 -5.99 8.52 -9.84
C SER A 46 -4.93 9.39 -10.51
N HIS A 47 -3.67 9.31 -10.09
CA HIS A 47 -2.54 10.06 -10.66
C HIS A 47 -1.73 9.27 -11.69
N PHE A 48 -2.01 8.00 -11.88
CA PHE A 48 -1.34 7.11 -12.84
C PHE A 48 -2.32 6.57 -13.87
N SER A 49 -1.80 5.97 -14.94
CA SER A 49 -2.64 5.36 -15.97
C SER A 49 -3.28 4.06 -15.49
N ASP A 50 -4.52 3.84 -15.88
CA ASP A 50 -5.19 2.58 -15.58
C ASP A 50 -4.52 1.42 -16.34
N PHE A 51 -4.50 0.26 -15.70
CA PHE A 51 -4.03 -0.97 -16.33
C PHE A 51 -5.03 -1.44 -17.39
N ASP A 52 -4.62 -1.39 -18.66
CA ASP A 52 -5.40 -1.84 -19.80
C ASP A 52 -4.86 -3.19 -20.32
N ALA A 53 -5.49 -4.27 -19.88
CA ALA A 53 -5.10 -5.62 -20.23
C ALA A 53 -5.13 -5.86 -21.76
N ASP A 54 -6.13 -5.30 -22.46
CA ASP A 54 -6.28 -5.48 -23.90
C ASP A 54 -5.15 -4.82 -24.67
N LYS A 55 -4.81 -3.57 -24.36
CA LYS A 55 -3.66 -2.87 -24.97
C LYS A 55 -2.34 -3.58 -24.71
N ILE A 56 -2.15 -4.11 -23.49
CA ILE A 56 -0.91 -4.83 -23.17
C ILE A 56 -0.83 -6.13 -23.97
N ILE A 57 -1.91 -6.91 -24.05
CA ILE A 57 -1.95 -8.15 -24.82
C ILE A 57 -1.76 -7.86 -26.31
N ASP A 58 -2.38 -6.81 -26.87
CA ASP A 58 -2.18 -6.40 -28.27
C ASP A 58 -0.70 -6.11 -28.57
N LYS A 59 -0.05 -5.36 -27.66
CA LYS A 59 1.38 -5.07 -27.77
C LYS A 59 2.24 -6.32 -27.68
N MET A 60 1.90 -7.25 -26.80
CA MET A 60 2.58 -8.55 -26.66
C MET A 60 2.40 -9.39 -27.93
N MET A 61 1.18 -9.51 -28.47
CA MET A 61 0.86 -10.29 -29.67
C MET A 61 1.53 -9.71 -30.93
N SER A 62 1.78 -8.40 -30.96
CA SER A 62 2.50 -7.70 -32.04
C SER A 62 4.02 -7.76 -31.91
N SER A 63 4.53 -8.30 -30.80
CA SER A 63 5.97 -8.34 -30.55
C SER A 63 6.67 -9.44 -31.37
N ARG A 64 7.96 -9.25 -31.66
CA ARG A 64 8.78 -10.27 -32.37
C ARG A 64 8.86 -11.58 -31.61
N ASN A 65 8.73 -11.53 -30.28
CA ASN A 65 8.86 -12.70 -29.41
C ASN A 65 7.56 -13.51 -29.30
N TRP A 66 6.43 -13.03 -29.84
CA TRP A 66 5.13 -13.70 -29.71
C TRP A 66 5.13 -15.12 -30.25
N ASN A 67 5.84 -15.35 -31.35
CA ASN A 67 5.93 -16.65 -32.02
C ASN A 67 7.13 -17.50 -31.54
N ASP A 68 7.87 -17.07 -30.52
CA ASP A 68 8.96 -17.84 -29.96
C ASP A 68 8.39 -18.91 -28.99
N PRO A 69 8.66 -20.23 -29.23
CA PRO A 69 8.23 -21.29 -28.32
C PRO A 69 8.71 -21.12 -26.86
N LYS A 70 9.75 -20.33 -26.62
CA LYS A 70 10.25 -20.00 -25.28
C LYS A 70 9.49 -18.83 -24.62
N TYR A 71 8.64 -18.15 -25.38
CA TYR A 71 7.90 -17.01 -24.83
C TYR A 71 6.85 -17.50 -23.84
N LYS A 72 6.78 -16.86 -22.69
CA LYS A 72 5.90 -17.24 -21.57
C LYS A 72 4.44 -17.49 -21.95
N TYR A 73 3.92 -16.76 -22.94
CA TYR A 73 2.53 -16.81 -23.39
C TYR A 73 2.37 -17.47 -24.78
N TYR A 74 3.42 -18.17 -25.26
CA TYR A 74 3.39 -18.85 -26.55
C TYR A 74 2.20 -19.80 -26.66
N GLY A 75 1.44 -19.69 -27.76
CA GLY A 75 0.28 -20.52 -28.02
C GLY A 75 -0.98 -20.21 -27.20
N MET A 76 -0.94 -19.22 -26.31
CA MET A 76 -2.10 -18.81 -25.52
C MET A 76 -3.01 -17.85 -26.29
N THR A 77 -4.32 -17.98 -26.09
CA THR A 77 -5.31 -17.00 -26.56
C THR A 77 -5.36 -15.79 -25.59
N ARG A 78 -5.94 -14.69 -26.06
CA ARG A 78 -6.19 -13.50 -25.25
C ARG A 78 -6.94 -13.83 -23.96
N GLU A 79 -7.99 -14.61 -24.05
CA GLU A 79 -8.84 -15.02 -22.94
C GLU A 79 -8.06 -15.86 -21.92
N GLN A 80 -7.21 -16.77 -22.41
CA GLN A 80 -6.34 -17.57 -21.54
C GLN A 80 -5.35 -16.71 -20.78
N ILE A 81 -4.77 -15.69 -21.43
CA ILE A 81 -3.85 -14.74 -20.76
C ILE A 81 -4.58 -13.94 -19.70
N LYS A 82 -5.77 -13.39 -20.00
CA LYS A 82 -6.60 -12.67 -19.03
C LYS A 82 -6.95 -13.54 -17.83
N THR A 83 -7.45 -14.75 -18.07
CA THR A 83 -7.77 -15.70 -17.00
C THR A 83 -6.55 -16.03 -16.13
N LEU A 84 -5.39 -16.22 -16.74
CA LEU A 84 -4.14 -16.45 -16.01
C LEU A 84 -3.77 -15.24 -15.12
N TRP A 85 -3.91 -14.02 -15.64
CA TRP A 85 -3.64 -12.81 -14.88
C TRP A 85 -4.63 -12.60 -13.74
N ASP A 86 -5.92 -12.83 -13.99
CA ASP A 86 -6.96 -12.73 -12.96
C ASP A 86 -6.75 -13.77 -11.85
N THR A 87 -6.48 -15.01 -12.20
CA THR A 87 -6.17 -16.06 -11.21
C THR A 87 -4.96 -15.70 -10.35
N LYS A 88 -3.90 -15.16 -10.99
CA LYS A 88 -2.71 -14.71 -10.26
C LYS A 88 -3.01 -13.54 -9.33
N ARG A 89 -3.76 -12.55 -9.82
CA ARG A 89 -4.17 -11.38 -9.02
C ARG A 89 -4.95 -11.82 -7.79
N ASP A 90 -5.97 -12.65 -7.97
CA ASP A 90 -6.86 -13.08 -6.90
C ASP A 90 -6.13 -13.93 -5.86
N SER A 91 -5.26 -14.84 -6.30
CA SER A 91 -4.39 -15.61 -5.41
C SER A 91 -3.42 -14.70 -4.64
N SER A 92 -2.78 -13.74 -5.31
CA SER A 92 -1.84 -12.80 -4.67
C SER A 92 -2.54 -11.89 -3.67
N SER A 93 -3.75 -11.42 -4.00
CA SER A 93 -4.58 -10.59 -3.11
C SER A 93 -4.97 -11.36 -1.84
N SER A 94 -5.48 -12.59 -1.99
CA SER A 94 -5.85 -13.43 -0.84
C SER A 94 -4.67 -13.73 0.09
N GLN A 95 -3.51 -14.06 -0.48
CA GLN A 95 -2.28 -14.31 0.29
C GLN A 95 -1.75 -13.03 0.94
N GLY A 96 -1.87 -11.88 0.26
CA GLY A 96 -1.54 -10.58 0.83
C GLY A 96 -2.41 -10.24 2.05
N THR A 97 -3.73 -10.34 1.91
CA THR A 97 -4.68 -10.11 3.00
C THR A 97 -4.38 -10.99 4.21
N LYS A 98 -4.12 -12.30 3.97
CA LYS A 98 -3.75 -13.21 5.06
C LYS A 98 -2.45 -12.78 5.74
N MET A 99 -1.42 -12.38 4.98
CA MET A 99 -0.15 -11.93 5.52
C MET A 99 -0.33 -10.69 6.41
N HIS A 100 -1.07 -9.67 5.94
CA HIS A 100 -1.35 -8.46 6.73
C HIS A 100 -2.06 -8.82 8.04
N TYR A 101 -3.10 -9.65 7.99
CA TYR A 101 -3.83 -10.07 9.18
C TYR A 101 -2.94 -10.83 10.18
N ASP A 102 -2.09 -11.74 9.71
CA ASP A 102 -1.19 -12.49 10.59
C ASP A 102 -0.12 -11.58 11.24
N VAL A 103 0.39 -10.60 10.51
CA VAL A 103 1.31 -9.57 11.03
C VAL A 103 0.60 -8.67 12.06
N GLU A 104 -0.62 -8.24 11.76
CA GLU A 104 -1.47 -7.48 12.69
C GLU A 104 -1.71 -8.26 13.98
N CYS A 105 -2.12 -9.53 13.88
CA CYS A 105 -2.32 -10.42 15.02
C CYS A 105 -1.04 -10.52 15.88
N TYR A 106 0.12 -10.71 15.25
CA TYR A 106 1.39 -10.82 15.97
C TYR A 106 1.67 -9.59 16.83
N PHE A 107 1.60 -8.39 16.26
CA PHE A 107 1.86 -7.16 17.02
C PHE A 107 0.80 -6.87 18.07
N ASN A 108 -0.40 -7.40 17.93
CA ASN A 108 -1.46 -7.33 18.92
C ASN A 108 -1.46 -8.52 19.92
N GLN A 109 -0.34 -9.21 20.06
CA GLN A 109 -0.11 -10.28 21.04
C GLN A 109 -1.04 -11.49 20.90
N MET A 110 -1.59 -11.71 19.71
CA MET A 110 -2.37 -12.90 19.42
C MET A 110 -1.45 -14.06 19.00
N ASN A 111 -1.89 -15.28 19.28
CA ASN A 111 -1.15 -16.47 18.85
C ASN A 111 -1.33 -16.68 17.34
N VAL A 112 -0.25 -16.57 16.58
CA VAL A 112 -0.22 -16.77 15.13
C VAL A 112 0.48 -18.09 14.81
N GLN A 113 -0.21 -18.97 14.09
CA GLN A 113 0.37 -20.20 13.54
C GLN A 113 0.45 -20.05 12.02
N ASN A 114 1.64 -19.72 11.52
CA ASN A 114 1.89 -19.52 10.11
C ASN A 114 3.30 -19.97 9.74
N ASP A 115 3.39 -21.01 8.88
CA ASP A 115 4.64 -21.59 8.39
C ASP A 115 5.08 -21.05 7.03
N SER A 116 4.37 -20.05 6.48
CA SER A 116 4.68 -19.48 5.18
C SER A 116 6.07 -18.83 5.14
N ILE A 117 6.64 -18.75 3.96
CA ILE A 117 7.94 -18.10 3.76
C ILE A 117 7.84 -16.61 4.09
N GLU A 118 6.72 -15.96 3.73
CA GLU A 118 6.42 -14.57 4.04
C GLU A 118 6.49 -14.30 5.54
N PHE A 119 5.85 -15.16 6.33
CA PHE A 119 5.83 -15.01 7.78
C PHE A 119 7.20 -15.30 8.42
N LYS A 120 7.98 -16.21 7.86
CA LYS A 120 9.38 -16.44 8.28
C LYS A 120 10.26 -15.21 8.01
N TYR A 121 10.06 -14.54 6.87
CA TYR A 121 10.75 -13.28 6.56
C TYR A 121 10.31 -12.16 7.48
N PHE A 122 9.02 -12.08 7.80
CA PHE A 122 8.50 -11.16 8.80
C PHE A 122 9.13 -11.39 10.19
N MET A 123 9.20 -12.63 10.66
CA MET A 123 9.82 -12.93 11.96
C MET A 123 11.31 -12.59 11.98
N LYS A 124 11.98 -12.75 10.84
CA LYS A 124 13.38 -12.30 10.70
C LYS A 124 13.48 -10.77 10.78
N PHE A 125 12.57 -10.03 10.15
CA PHE A 125 12.49 -8.57 10.28
C PHE A 125 12.33 -8.16 11.76
N VAL A 126 11.41 -8.79 12.48
CA VAL A 126 11.21 -8.50 13.92
C VAL A 126 12.49 -8.77 14.73
N ALA A 127 13.21 -9.85 14.43
CA ALA A 127 14.46 -10.18 15.12
C ALA A 127 15.60 -9.21 14.79
N ASP A 128 15.63 -8.67 13.58
CA ASP A 128 16.67 -7.75 13.11
C ASP A 128 16.44 -6.29 13.61
N TYR A 129 15.20 -5.94 14.00
CA TYR A 129 14.80 -4.60 14.50
C TYR A 129 14.09 -4.66 15.86
N PRO A 130 14.73 -5.18 16.91
CA PRO A 130 14.11 -5.35 18.22
C PRO A 130 13.80 -4.02 18.94
N GLU A 131 14.39 -2.90 18.47
CA GLU A 131 14.18 -1.56 19.00
C GLU A 131 12.88 -0.92 18.53
N LEU A 132 12.25 -1.43 17.47
CA LEU A 132 10.99 -0.90 16.97
C LEU A 132 9.86 -1.19 17.94
N LYS A 133 9.29 -0.12 18.53
CA LYS A 133 8.17 -0.21 19.47
C LYS A 133 6.84 -0.11 18.74
N PRO A 134 6.03 -1.18 18.68
CA PRO A 134 4.72 -1.15 18.05
C PRO A 134 3.81 -0.10 18.71
N TYR A 135 3.19 0.75 17.89
CA TYR A 135 2.26 1.79 18.32
C TYR A 135 0.83 1.50 17.87
N ARG A 136 0.61 1.33 16.56
CA ARG A 136 -0.70 1.01 15.99
C ARG A 136 -0.54 0.12 14.77
N THR A 137 -1.51 -0.78 14.56
CA THR A 137 -1.68 -1.57 13.33
C THR A 137 -3.02 -1.24 12.71
N GLU A 138 -3.14 -1.36 11.39
CA GLU A 138 -4.36 -1.09 10.60
C GLU A 138 -5.07 0.19 11.10
N TRP A 139 -4.27 1.23 11.33
CA TRP A 139 -4.78 2.47 11.89
C TRP A 139 -5.57 3.26 10.85
N MET A 140 -6.88 3.28 11.01
CA MET A 140 -7.76 4.07 10.15
C MET A 140 -7.59 5.55 10.41
N VAL A 141 -7.31 6.31 9.35
CA VAL A 141 -7.06 7.75 9.40
C VAL A 141 -7.83 8.48 8.30
N TYR A 142 -8.13 9.78 8.53
CA TYR A 142 -8.85 10.58 7.57
C TYR A 142 -8.46 12.06 7.60
N TYR A 143 -8.72 12.75 6.47
CA TYR A 143 -8.44 14.15 6.26
C TYR A 143 -9.67 14.85 5.66
N GLU A 144 -10.38 15.61 6.47
CA GLU A 144 -11.71 16.17 6.13
C GLU A 144 -11.65 17.11 4.94
N GLU A 145 -10.70 18.04 4.93
CA GLU A 145 -10.60 19.11 3.93
C GLU A 145 -10.33 18.57 2.53
N TYR A 146 -9.80 17.37 2.44
CA TYR A 146 -9.51 16.71 1.17
C TYR A 146 -10.37 15.48 0.92
N LYS A 147 -11.28 15.15 1.83
CA LYS A 147 -12.09 13.92 1.77
C LYS A 147 -11.26 12.69 1.44
N LEU A 148 -10.14 12.53 2.17
CA LEU A 148 -9.24 11.38 2.06
C LEU A 148 -9.32 10.53 3.32
N CYS A 149 -9.16 9.20 3.16
CA CYS A 149 -9.10 8.26 4.26
C CYS A 149 -8.26 7.03 3.89
N GLY A 150 -7.94 6.21 4.87
CA GLY A 150 -7.29 4.92 4.63
C GLY A 150 -6.90 4.23 5.92
N SER A 151 -6.27 3.06 5.79
CA SER A 151 -5.68 2.30 6.90
C SER A 151 -4.16 2.26 6.74
N ILE A 152 -3.44 2.50 7.83
CA ILE A 152 -1.98 2.42 7.89
C ILE A 152 -1.62 1.07 8.47
N ASP A 153 -0.90 0.25 7.72
CA ASP A 153 -0.58 -1.13 8.10
C ASP A 153 0.12 -1.20 9.46
N MET A 154 1.14 -0.34 9.67
CA MET A 154 1.94 -0.35 10.90
C MET A 154 2.55 0.99 11.21
N VAL A 155 2.46 1.39 12.48
CA VAL A 155 3.15 2.56 13.04
C VAL A 155 4.00 2.11 14.22
N PHE A 156 5.29 2.48 14.18
CA PHE A 156 6.20 2.33 15.32
C PHE A 156 6.48 3.68 15.97
N GLU A 157 6.60 3.69 17.29
CA GLU A 157 6.93 4.88 18.08
C GLU A 157 8.41 4.90 18.43
N ASN A 158 9.07 6.03 18.23
CA ASN A 158 10.43 6.28 18.68
C ASN A 158 10.47 6.70 20.15
N PRO A 159 11.63 6.58 20.83
CA PRO A 159 11.78 6.99 22.24
C PRO A 159 11.45 8.46 22.52
N ASP A 160 11.53 9.34 21.52
CA ASP A 160 11.20 10.77 21.61
C ASP A 160 9.74 11.09 21.31
N GLY A 161 8.90 10.07 21.08
CA GLY A 161 7.48 10.19 20.75
C GLY A 161 7.19 10.49 19.28
N THR A 162 8.21 10.64 18.44
CA THR A 162 8.03 10.65 16.98
C THR A 162 7.69 9.26 16.48
N ILE A 163 7.21 9.15 15.25
CA ILE A 163 6.74 7.88 14.70
C ILE A 163 7.36 7.57 13.34
N GLN A 164 7.36 6.29 13.01
CA GLN A 164 7.72 5.76 11.69
C GLN A 164 6.52 4.99 11.12
N ILE A 165 6.25 5.14 9.83
CA ILE A 165 5.19 4.43 9.12
C ILE A 165 5.82 3.30 8.33
N TYR A 166 5.28 2.10 8.49
CA TYR A 166 5.66 0.90 7.75
C TYR A 166 4.47 0.33 7.01
N ASP A 167 4.73 -0.17 5.82
CA ASP A 167 3.73 -0.75 4.94
C ASP A 167 4.24 -2.11 4.43
N TRP A 168 3.47 -3.16 4.69
CA TRP A 168 3.81 -4.53 4.35
C TRP A 168 3.41 -4.82 2.92
N LYS A 169 4.34 -5.27 2.11
CA LYS A 169 4.09 -5.59 0.70
C LYS A 169 4.41 -7.04 0.38
N ARG A 170 3.43 -7.72 -0.23
CA ARG A 170 3.63 -9.03 -0.85
C ARG A 170 3.76 -8.85 -2.35
N CYS A 171 4.82 -8.20 -2.79
CA CYS A 171 5.15 -8.04 -4.21
C CYS A 171 6.50 -8.71 -4.52
N GLN A 172 6.62 -9.28 -5.70
CA GLN A 172 7.82 -10.00 -6.11
C GLN A 172 9.04 -9.08 -6.26
N GLU A 173 8.81 -7.83 -6.65
CA GLU A 173 9.86 -6.84 -6.89
C GLU A 173 9.34 -5.43 -6.66
N ILE A 174 10.17 -4.57 -6.09
CA ILE A 174 9.96 -3.12 -6.07
C ILE A 174 10.74 -2.53 -7.24
N THR A 175 10.01 -1.88 -8.14
CA THR A 175 10.52 -1.31 -9.38
C THR A 175 10.53 0.21 -9.28
N TYR A 176 11.68 0.83 -9.50
CA TYR A 176 11.88 2.28 -9.41
C TYR A 176 11.69 2.98 -10.76
N GLU A 177 12.01 2.28 -11.85
CA GLU A 177 11.90 2.77 -13.22
C GLU A 177 11.07 1.80 -14.04
N ASN A 178 10.35 2.30 -15.03
CA ASN A 178 9.68 1.43 -15.99
C ASN A 178 10.34 1.49 -17.36
N GLY A 179 10.48 0.33 -18.01
CA GLY A 179 11.09 0.22 -19.34
C GLY A 179 10.23 0.78 -20.48
N PHE A 180 9.08 1.42 -20.18
CA PHE A 180 8.13 1.93 -21.18
C PHE A 180 8.04 3.47 -21.18
N ASN A 181 8.87 4.16 -20.39
CA ASN A 181 8.83 5.61 -20.21
C ASN A 181 7.43 6.12 -19.84
N GLN A 182 6.73 5.40 -18.96
CA GLN A 182 5.45 5.83 -18.43
C GLN A 182 5.67 6.55 -17.10
N TYR A 183 4.95 7.64 -16.93
CA TYR A 183 5.03 8.54 -15.78
C TYR A 183 3.62 8.85 -15.25
N ALA A 184 3.55 9.44 -14.08
CA ALA A 184 2.30 9.95 -13.55
C ALA A 184 1.66 10.93 -14.54
N LYS A 185 0.31 10.87 -14.66
CA LYS A 185 -0.47 11.71 -15.59
C LYS A 185 -0.86 13.07 -15.01
N THR A 186 -0.65 13.29 -13.70
CA THR A 186 -0.92 14.56 -13.04
C THR A 186 0.33 15.44 -13.09
N ASP A 187 0.21 16.65 -13.62
CA ASP A 187 1.35 17.53 -13.95
C ASP A 187 2.35 17.72 -12.81
N CYS A 188 1.87 17.99 -11.59
CA CYS A 188 2.74 18.26 -10.44
C CYS A 188 3.59 17.06 -9.99
N VAL A 189 3.29 15.85 -10.45
CA VAL A 189 4.04 14.61 -10.18
C VAL A 189 4.45 13.90 -11.46
N SER A 190 4.36 14.54 -12.63
CA SER A 190 4.67 13.94 -13.94
C SER A 190 6.13 13.51 -14.12
N HIS A 191 7.00 13.89 -13.20
CA HIS A 191 8.40 13.43 -13.15
C HIS A 191 8.54 12.05 -12.46
N LEU A 192 7.51 11.56 -11.77
CA LEU A 192 7.56 10.27 -11.08
C LEU A 192 7.21 9.13 -12.06
N PRO A 193 8.09 8.13 -12.23
CA PRO A 193 7.79 6.96 -13.05
C PRO A 193 6.54 6.21 -12.58
N ASP A 194 5.76 5.68 -13.52
CA ASP A 194 4.60 4.84 -13.24
C ASP A 194 5.07 3.44 -12.81
N THR A 195 5.44 3.31 -11.54
CA THR A 195 5.93 2.06 -10.92
C THR A 195 5.36 1.88 -9.51
N ASN A 196 5.41 0.63 -9.02
CA ASN A 196 4.90 0.32 -7.70
C ASN A 196 5.63 1.07 -6.58
N PHE A 197 6.94 1.38 -6.72
CA PHE A 197 7.68 2.17 -5.73
C PHE A 197 7.07 3.56 -5.55
N TRP A 198 6.80 4.28 -6.64
CA TRP A 198 6.26 5.63 -6.56
C TRP A 198 4.79 5.66 -6.15
N HIS A 199 4.00 4.63 -6.52
CA HIS A 199 2.64 4.47 -6.01
C HIS A 199 2.64 4.33 -4.48
N TYR A 200 3.47 3.45 -3.94
CA TYR A 200 3.60 3.26 -2.48
C TYR A 200 4.21 4.49 -1.80
N SER A 201 5.14 5.17 -2.46
CA SER A 201 5.74 6.40 -1.92
C SER A 201 4.70 7.50 -1.72
N ILE A 202 3.83 7.75 -2.71
CA ILE A 202 2.74 8.72 -2.57
C ILE A 202 1.75 8.26 -1.49
N GLN A 203 1.42 6.97 -1.41
CA GLN A 203 0.54 6.43 -0.37
C GLN A 203 1.07 6.73 1.04
N LEU A 204 2.33 6.38 1.32
CA LEU A 204 2.93 6.60 2.63
C LEU A 204 3.08 8.10 2.96
N ASN A 205 3.42 8.93 1.97
CA ASN A 205 3.48 10.39 2.16
C ASN A 205 2.08 11.00 2.39
N THR A 206 1.02 10.43 1.80
CA THR A 206 -0.36 10.83 2.11
C THR A 206 -0.69 10.52 3.57
N TYR A 207 -0.35 9.33 4.06
CA TYR A 207 -0.53 8.98 5.48
C TYR A 207 0.30 9.86 6.42
N LYS A 208 1.58 10.14 6.06
CA LYS A 208 2.42 11.07 6.80
C LYS A 208 1.72 12.42 6.95
N LYS A 209 1.23 12.99 5.85
CA LYS A 209 0.56 14.29 5.84
C LYS A 209 -0.70 14.28 6.71
N ILE A 210 -1.51 13.23 6.64
CA ILE A 210 -2.70 13.07 7.50
C ILE A 210 -2.30 13.03 8.98
N LEU A 211 -1.31 12.22 9.35
CA LEU A 211 -0.89 12.08 10.75
C LEU A 211 -0.28 13.36 11.31
N GLU A 212 0.51 14.08 10.52
CA GLU A 212 1.13 15.33 10.96
C GLU A 212 0.10 16.46 11.11
N ASP A 213 -0.81 16.62 10.15
CA ASP A 213 -1.76 17.72 10.15
C ASP A 213 -2.97 17.49 11.09
N LYS A 214 -3.40 16.23 11.26
CA LYS A 214 -4.68 15.91 11.91
C LYS A 214 -4.58 15.09 13.19
N TYR A 215 -3.46 14.39 13.38
CA TYR A 215 -3.29 13.49 14.53
C TYR A 215 -2.19 13.95 15.50
N GLY A 216 -1.59 15.11 15.26
CA GLY A 216 -0.55 15.69 16.12
C GLY A 216 0.72 14.83 16.21
N LYS A 217 0.97 14.00 15.20
CA LYS A 217 2.15 13.12 15.15
C LYS A 217 3.25 13.77 14.31
N LYS A 218 4.51 13.49 14.64
CA LYS A 218 5.67 13.84 13.83
C LYS A 218 6.24 12.57 13.24
N VAL A 219 6.22 12.46 11.91
CA VAL A 219 6.72 11.28 11.18
C VAL A 219 8.17 11.49 10.79
N THR A 220 9.05 10.57 11.17
CA THR A 220 10.50 10.67 10.92
C THR A 220 11.01 9.60 9.95
N GLY A 221 10.18 8.67 9.52
CA GLY A 221 10.57 7.66 8.54
C GLY A 221 9.36 6.98 7.90
N LEU A 222 9.53 6.62 6.63
CA LEU A 222 8.55 5.88 5.81
C LEU A 222 9.24 4.66 5.23
N TYR A 223 8.65 3.48 5.38
CA TYR A 223 9.30 2.24 4.99
C TYR A 223 8.32 1.27 4.33
N LEU A 224 8.79 0.62 3.27
CA LEU A 224 8.17 -0.56 2.70
C LEU A 224 8.92 -1.80 3.21
N VAL A 225 8.20 -2.85 3.55
CA VAL A 225 8.80 -4.15 3.88
C VAL A 225 8.21 -5.21 2.96
N CYS A 226 9.01 -5.65 1.99
CA CYS A 226 8.64 -6.70 1.07
C CYS A 226 8.84 -8.08 1.68
N LEU A 227 7.76 -8.86 1.71
CA LEU A 227 7.70 -10.21 2.31
C LEU A 227 7.33 -11.26 1.25
N HIS A 228 7.87 -11.19 0.03
CA HIS A 228 7.54 -12.15 -1.02
C HIS A 228 8.46 -13.39 -0.98
N PRO A 229 7.94 -14.62 -1.14
CA PRO A 229 8.74 -15.84 -1.10
C PRO A 229 9.84 -15.90 -2.16
N ASP A 230 9.63 -15.23 -3.30
CA ASP A 230 10.61 -15.17 -4.39
C ASP A 230 11.58 -13.99 -4.27
N ASN A 231 11.64 -13.30 -3.13
CA ASN A 231 12.66 -12.27 -2.91
C ASN A 231 14.04 -12.81 -3.24
N TRP A 232 14.79 -12.08 -4.05
CA TRP A 232 16.11 -12.50 -4.55
C TRP A 232 17.12 -12.79 -3.44
N ASN A 233 17.01 -12.07 -2.31
CA ASN A 233 17.88 -12.21 -1.14
C ASN A 233 17.44 -13.31 -0.17
N LYS A 234 16.36 -14.06 -0.50
CA LYS A 234 15.76 -15.09 0.38
C LYS A 234 15.48 -14.59 1.80
N SER A 235 15.03 -13.34 1.91
CA SER A 235 14.71 -12.66 3.16
C SER A 235 13.69 -11.56 2.86
N TYR A 236 13.32 -10.78 3.90
CA TYR A 236 12.58 -9.53 3.70
C TYR A 236 13.48 -8.48 3.01
N GLN A 237 12.85 -7.48 2.41
CA GLN A 237 13.51 -6.26 1.95
C GLN A 237 12.88 -5.07 2.64
N ARG A 238 13.66 -4.32 3.43
CA ARG A 238 13.24 -3.05 4.02
C ARG A 238 13.75 -1.91 3.16
N ILE A 239 12.85 -1.09 2.66
CA ILE A 239 13.13 -0.02 1.71
C ILE A 239 12.65 1.29 2.31
N GLU A 240 13.53 2.26 2.43
CA GLU A 240 13.20 3.61 2.87
C GLU A 240 12.54 4.37 1.72
N VAL A 241 11.47 5.10 2.05
CA VAL A 241 10.70 5.92 1.12
C VAL A 241 11.03 7.40 1.36
N PRO A 242 11.34 8.17 0.32
CA PRO A 242 11.66 9.59 0.48
C PRO A 242 10.42 10.40 0.91
N PHE A 243 10.66 11.50 1.60
CA PHE A 243 9.61 12.48 1.85
C PHE A 243 9.33 13.30 0.60
N LEU A 244 8.08 13.27 0.15
CA LEU A 244 7.56 13.95 -1.03
C LEU A 244 6.73 15.18 -0.60
N ASN A 245 7.35 16.10 0.15
CA ASN A 245 6.60 17.21 0.77
C ASN A 245 5.99 18.13 -0.28
N ASP A 246 6.78 18.56 -1.27
CA ASP A 246 6.33 19.49 -2.33
C ASP A 246 5.28 18.83 -3.24
N GLU A 247 5.50 17.55 -3.60
CA GLU A 247 4.55 16.77 -4.39
C GLU A 247 3.21 16.62 -3.66
N MET A 248 3.26 16.34 -2.34
CA MET A 248 2.05 16.19 -1.54
C MET A 248 1.28 17.49 -1.40
N GLU A 249 1.93 18.63 -1.17
CA GLU A 249 1.26 19.92 -1.13
C GLU A 249 0.54 20.20 -2.45
N ASN A 250 1.23 20.05 -3.56
CA ASN A 250 0.66 20.26 -4.89
C ASN A 250 -0.49 19.29 -5.22
N LEU A 251 -0.34 18.00 -4.86
CA LEU A 251 -1.40 16.99 -5.07
C LEU A 251 -2.65 17.31 -4.25
N LEU A 252 -2.50 17.77 -3.02
CA LEU A 252 -3.62 18.15 -2.15
C LEU A 252 -4.29 19.42 -2.64
N GLU A 253 -3.56 20.41 -3.16
CA GLU A 253 -4.14 21.57 -3.80
C GLU A 253 -4.97 21.18 -5.04
N CYS A 254 -4.42 20.34 -5.92
CA CYS A 254 -5.14 19.80 -7.07
C CYS A 254 -6.40 19.03 -6.64
N ARG A 255 -6.32 18.28 -5.54
CA ARG A 255 -7.47 17.57 -4.95
C ARG A 255 -8.55 18.52 -4.47
N LYS A 256 -8.17 19.57 -3.75
CA LYS A 256 -9.11 20.57 -3.21
C LYS A 256 -9.93 21.21 -4.31
N LEU A 257 -9.29 21.58 -5.42
CA LEU A 257 -10.00 22.14 -6.57
C LEU A 257 -11.06 21.19 -7.14
N LYS A 258 -10.78 19.88 -7.17
CA LYS A 258 -11.69 18.86 -7.72
C LYS A 258 -12.92 18.57 -6.84
N ILE A 259 -12.80 18.70 -5.53
CA ILE A 259 -13.91 18.41 -4.60
C ILE A 259 -14.77 19.64 -4.27
N THR A 260 -14.33 20.84 -4.70
CA THR A 260 -15.08 22.11 -4.48
C THR A 260 -16.00 22.45 -5.66
N ILE A 261 -15.88 21.71 -6.79
CA ILE A 261 -16.75 21.82 -7.97
C ILE A 261 -17.90 20.83 -7.84
#